data_42579ebeb51de91a866d37da379e1a5a
#
_entry.id   42579ebeb51de91a866d37da379e1a5a
#
_cell.length_a   1.000
_cell.length_b   1.000
_cell.length_c   1.000
_cell.angle_alpha   90.00
_cell.angle_beta   90.00
_cell.angle_gamma   90.00
#
_symmetry.space_group_name_H-M   'P 1'
#
loop_
_entity.id
_entity.type
_entity.pdbx_description
1 polymer ?
#
loop_
_entity_poly.entity_id
_entity_poly.type
_entity_poly.pdbx_seq_one_letter_code
_entity_poly.pdbx_strand_id
1 'polypeptide(L)'
;MAGHQAQPIPGRGYPTMECVSVSRNSDSRSTSKGKVGILTEKPSAARNFAAALGGMSGTFDGTEYVIVSARGHLLELKDPSAMVPEALAERYTSWELANLPWRSEDFRWEREIRRKLSGGKLVTDKDAKSLLAQLKTTLSGCDTVCNAADLDPTGEGSLLGWEIVEFLGLQGKKLERMEFLDETPASLQKAFRTRRPVSSIEDEGDYRKADFRSKWDMLSMQFTRVATRVAGSNTVLRNGRLKSAMVVIVGDGLDAHNGYVKKAFYENRFRDENGVTYTDPDIDRFENKADVPGGLSASAVVHDGTTRKKTAPPRLMDLAALSSLLSKKGFGAKNVLETYQKMYEVQVVSYPRTEDKFISPEQFNELLPLVDAIAAVVGVDSAALSHRTPRKSHVKSGGAHGANRPGPNVPPSLAAVEKRFGELGREIYEVLAKNYLTMLAADYEYDQHRGHVEKYPTFVGSLNVPAVLGWKGVFVV
;
A
#
# COMPACT_ATOMS: atom_id res chain seq x y z
N MET A 1 27.79 38.07 31.79
CA MET A 1 27.60 36.83 31.02
C MET A 1 26.12 36.77 30.68
N ALA A 2 25.82 37.18 29.45
CA ALA A 2 24.48 37.49 29.03
C ALA A 2 23.78 36.22 28.48
N GLY A 3 22.66 35.82 29.10
CA GLY A 3 21.80 34.79 28.56
C GLY A 3 20.91 35.39 27.46
N HIS A 4 21.00 34.85 26.25
CA HIS A 4 20.05 35.15 25.18
C HIS A 4 18.83 34.29 25.36
N GLN A 5 17.73 34.94 25.79
CA GLN A 5 16.39 34.36 25.67
C GLN A 5 15.90 34.53 24.23
N ALA A 6 15.60 33.41 23.57
CA ALA A 6 14.93 33.40 22.29
C ALA A 6 13.45 33.80 22.46
N GLN A 7 13.01 34.85 21.76
CA GLN A 7 11.60 35.23 21.69
C GLN A 7 10.81 34.27 20.78
N PRO A 8 9.55 33.95 21.12
CA PRO A 8 8.72 33.10 20.29
C PRO A 8 8.25 33.83 19.02
N ILE A 9 8.34 33.15 17.89
CA ILE A 9 7.85 33.61 16.58
C ILE A 9 6.31 33.59 16.61
N PRO A 10 5.60 34.64 16.16
CA PRO A 10 4.14 34.64 16.13
C PRO A 10 3.63 33.62 15.13
N GLY A 11 2.72 32.76 15.60
CA GLY A 11 2.07 31.72 14.81
C GLY A 11 1.27 32.29 13.64
N ARG A 12 1.65 31.90 12.43
CA ARG A 12 0.77 32.01 11.26
C ARG A 12 -0.33 30.97 11.41
N GLY A 13 -1.56 31.42 11.63
CA GLY A 13 -2.74 30.55 11.60
C GLY A 13 -2.85 29.90 10.21
N TYR A 14 -2.88 28.59 10.20
CA TYR A 14 -3.26 27.83 9.00
C TYR A 14 -4.76 28.01 8.79
N PRO A 15 -5.22 28.26 7.55
CA PRO A 15 -6.65 28.29 7.28
C PRO A 15 -7.25 26.91 7.57
N THR A 16 -8.25 26.87 8.41
CA THR A 16 -9.10 25.70 8.62
C THR A 16 -9.77 25.36 7.30
N MET A 17 -9.53 24.16 6.77
CA MET A 17 -10.28 23.61 5.66
C MET A 17 -11.72 23.39 6.13
N GLU A 18 -12.63 24.26 5.71
CA GLU A 18 -14.05 23.97 5.77
C GLU A 18 -14.34 22.83 4.77
N CYS A 19 -14.85 21.71 5.30
CA CYS A 19 -15.45 20.67 4.48
C CYS A 19 -16.68 21.25 3.77
N VAL A 20 -16.50 21.73 2.55
CA VAL A 20 -17.61 21.98 1.64
C VAL A 20 -18.18 20.63 1.26
N SER A 21 -19.35 20.30 1.80
CA SER A 21 -20.15 19.18 1.33
C SER A 21 -20.58 19.46 -0.12
N VAL A 22 -19.85 18.91 -1.07
CA VAL A 22 -20.31 18.86 -2.46
C VAL A 22 -21.48 17.90 -2.48
N SER A 23 -22.70 18.44 -2.51
CA SER A 23 -23.89 17.67 -2.83
C SER A 23 -23.67 17.05 -4.21
N ARG A 24 -23.52 15.71 -4.25
CA ARG A 24 -23.55 14.97 -5.49
C ARG A 24 -24.93 15.09 -6.08
N ASN A 25 -25.09 15.99 -7.03
CA ASN A 25 -26.24 15.94 -7.95
C ASN A 25 -26.11 14.61 -8.71
N SER A 26 -26.89 13.64 -8.28
CA SER A 26 -27.22 12.47 -9.07
C SER A 26 -28.17 12.92 -10.15
N ASP A 27 -27.66 13.22 -11.33
CA ASP A 27 -28.33 13.03 -12.62
C ASP A 27 -27.55 13.77 -13.73
N SER A 28 -26.58 13.08 -14.30
CA SER A 28 -26.31 13.21 -15.72
C SER A 28 -25.77 11.88 -16.25
N ARG A 29 -26.69 10.98 -16.60
CA ARG A 29 -26.40 9.85 -17.49
C ARG A 29 -26.01 10.43 -18.84
N SER A 30 -24.74 10.72 -19.06
CA SER A 30 -24.20 10.95 -20.40
C SER A 30 -24.11 9.61 -21.10
N THR A 31 -25.18 9.16 -21.70
CA THR A 31 -25.12 8.08 -22.68
C THR A 31 -24.49 8.66 -23.95
N SER A 32 -23.16 8.59 -24.08
CA SER A 32 -22.53 8.83 -25.36
C SER A 32 -22.97 7.71 -26.31
N LYS A 33 -23.72 8.06 -27.37
CA LYS A 33 -24.13 7.12 -28.43
C LYS A 33 -22.97 6.70 -29.35
N GLY A 34 -21.73 7.03 -29.00
CA GLY A 34 -20.53 6.74 -29.77
C GLY A 34 -19.70 5.60 -29.22
N LYS A 35 -18.71 5.13 -29.98
CA LYS A 35 -17.80 4.05 -29.65
C LYS A 35 -16.79 4.50 -28.59
N VAL A 36 -16.63 3.71 -27.52
CA VAL A 36 -15.70 3.95 -26.41
C VAL A 36 -14.47 3.08 -26.55
N GLY A 37 -13.29 3.69 -26.65
CA GLY A 37 -12.00 3.02 -26.55
C GLY A 37 -11.55 2.94 -25.09
N ILE A 38 -11.48 1.73 -24.53
CA ILE A 38 -11.09 1.48 -23.14
C ILE A 38 -9.58 1.18 -23.12
N LEU A 39 -8.78 2.09 -22.56
CA LEU A 39 -7.33 1.92 -22.42
C LEU A 39 -7.00 1.44 -21.02
N THR A 40 -6.52 0.20 -20.90
CA THR A 40 -6.06 -0.42 -19.65
C THR A 40 -4.55 -0.36 -19.52
N GLU A 41 -4.06 -0.44 -18.28
CA GLU A 41 -2.61 -0.39 -17.97
C GLU A 41 -1.86 -1.62 -18.44
N LYS A 42 -2.49 -2.80 -18.33
CA LYS A 42 -1.85 -4.12 -18.54
C LYS A 42 -2.80 -5.10 -19.22
N PRO A 43 -2.27 -6.11 -19.94
CA PRO A 43 -3.08 -7.10 -20.65
C PRO A 43 -3.98 -7.95 -19.73
N SER A 44 -3.61 -8.16 -18.47
CA SER A 44 -4.47 -8.87 -17.49
C SER A 44 -5.75 -8.08 -17.22
N ALA A 45 -5.66 -6.78 -16.98
CA ALA A 45 -6.83 -5.92 -16.82
C ALA A 45 -7.72 -5.92 -18.06
N ALA A 46 -7.14 -5.88 -19.27
CA ALA A 46 -7.92 -5.99 -20.52
C ALA A 46 -8.71 -7.30 -20.61
N ARG A 47 -8.10 -8.43 -20.21
CA ARG A 47 -8.81 -9.74 -20.15
C ARG A 47 -9.94 -9.74 -19.13
N ASN A 48 -9.74 -9.14 -17.96
CA ASN A 48 -10.76 -9.05 -16.92
C ASN A 48 -11.92 -8.13 -17.37
N PHE A 49 -11.62 -7.00 -18.03
CA PHE A 49 -12.65 -6.19 -18.68
C PHE A 49 -13.39 -6.96 -19.78
N ALA A 50 -12.67 -7.71 -20.62
CA ALA A 50 -13.29 -8.51 -21.67
C ALA A 50 -14.22 -9.59 -21.08
N ALA A 51 -13.82 -10.25 -20.00
CA ALA A 51 -14.67 -11.21 -19.30
C ALA A 51 -15.90 -10.53 -18.68
N ALA A 52 -15.74 -9.33 -18.14
CA ALA A 52 -16.83 -8.59 -17.52
C ALA A 52 -17.86 -8.03 -18.53
N LEU A 53 -17.41 -7.58 -19.71
CA LEU A 53 -18.25 -6.92 -20.71
C LEU A 53 -18.68 -7.82 -21.88
N GLY A 54 -18.13 -9.06 -21.97
CA GLY A 54 -18.52 -10.05 -22.97
C GLY A 54 -17.59 -10.15 -24.18
N GLY A 55 -16.39 -9.55 -24.15
CA GLY A 55 -15.37 -9.63 -25.22
C GLY A 55 -14.44 -8.45 -25.28
N MET A 56 -13.38 -8.54 -26.11
CA MET A 56 -12.45 -7.42 -26.33
C MET A 56 -13.08 -6.24 -27.07
N SER A 57 -14.22 -6.48 -27.74
CA SER A 57 -15.06 -5.45 -28.37
C SER A 57 -16.49 -5.97 -28.41
N GLY A 58 -17.44 -5.06 -28.44
CA GLY A 58 -18.87 -5.41 -28.47
C GLY A 58 -19.74 -4.24 -28.06
N THR A 59 -20.93 -4.56 -27.58
CA THR A 59 -21.88 -3.61 -27.02
C THR A 59 -22.25 -4.04 -25.60
N PHE A 60 -22.11 -3.12 -24.65
CA PHE A 60 -22.53 -3.32 -23.27
C PHE A 60 -23.41 -2.16 -22.82
N ASP A 61 -24.59 -2.45 -22.28
CA ASP A 61 -25.61 -1.47 -21.88
C ASP A 61 -25.89 -0.42 -23.00
N GLY A 62 -25.97 -0.89 -24.25
CA GLY A 62 -26.27 -0.04 -25.42
C GLY A 62 -25.10 0.86 -25.90
N THR A 63 -23.89 0.71 -25.33
CA THR A 63 -22.69 1.47 -25.73
C THR A 63 -21.71 0.52 -26.43
N GLU A 64 -21.29 0.88 -27.66
CA GLU A 64 -20.25 0.17 -28.40
C GLU A 64 -18.88 0.45 -27.74
N TYR A 65 -18.05 -0.59 -27.59
CA TYR A 65 -16.72 -0.46 -27.00
C TYR A 65 -15.67 -1.31 -27.70
N VAL A 66 -14.40 -0.91 -27.50
CA VAL A 66 -13.22 -1.73 -27.80
C VAL A 66 -12.21 -1.57 -26.66
N ILE A 67 -11.60 -2.68 -26.23
CA ILE A 67 -10.61 -2.70 -25.17
C ILE A 67 -9.22 -2.80 -25.79
N VAL A 68 -8.31 -1.93 -25.34
CA VAL A 68 -6.88 -1.97 -25.67
C VAL A 68 -6.08 -1.89 -24.40
N SER A 69 -4.84 -2.35 -24.42
CA SER A 69 -3.97 -2.27 -23.25
C SER A 69 -2.59 -1.75 -23.57
N ALA A 70 -2.05 -0.96 -22.67
CA ALA A 70 -0.62 -0.74 -22.56
C ALA A 70 0.09 -2.01 -22.01
N ARG A 71 1.39 -1.92 -21.81
CA ARG A 71 2.22 -2.95 -21.14
C ARG A 71 3.14 -2.25 -20.14
N GLY A 72 2.54 -1.53 -19.17
CA GLY A 72 3.22 -0.59 -18.33
C GLY A 72 3.64 0.67 -19.11
N HIS A 73 4.60 1.44 -18.59
CA HIS A 73 5.05 2.66 -19.25
C HIS A 73 5.63 2.39 -20.66
N LEU A 74 5.10 3.06 -21.64
CA LEU A 74 5.58 3.06 -23.03
C LEU A 74 6.41 4.31 -23.35
N LEU A 75 6.31 5.31 -22.51
CA LEU A 75 6.95 6.61 -22.62
C LEU A 75 7.89 6.85 -21.44
N GLU A 76 8.86 7.74 -21.64
CA GLU A 76 9.74 8.29 -20.60
C GLU A 76 10.00 9.77 -20.87
N LEU A 77 10.40 10.53 -19.86
CA LEU A 77 10.88 11.90 -20.07
C LEU A 77 12.17 11.86 -20.89
N LYS A 78 12.31 12.78 -21.82
CA LYS A 78 13.57 12.95 -22.56
C LYS A 78 14.73 13.23 -21.61
N ASP A 79 15.97 13.09 -22.09
CA ASP A 79 17.15 13.48 -21.32
C ASP A 79 17.11 14.96 -20.95
N PRO A 80 17.61 15.37 -19.78
CA PRO A 80 17.55 16.75 -19.31
C PRO A 80 18.05 17.79 -20.34
N SER A 81 19.17 17.50 -21.01
CA SER A 81 19.74 18.37 -22.03
C SER A 81 18.88 18.52 -23.29
N ALA A 82 18.03 17.54 -23.58
CA ALA A 82 17.10 17.57 -24.71
C ALA A 82 15.80 18.34 -24.41
N MET A 83 15.55 18.66 -23.14
CA MET A 83 14.35 19.37 -22.69
C MET A 83 14.60 20.84 -22.34
N VAL A 84 15.80 21.34 -22.53
CA VAL A 84 16.16 22.74 -22.28
C VAL A 84 16.57 23.45 -23.60
N PRO A 85 16.60 24.79 -23.64
CA PRO A 85 17.15 25.50 -24.79
C PRO A 85 18.59 25.06 -25.09
N GLU A 86 18.96 25.01 -26.39
CA GLU A 86 20.28 24.54 -26.84
C GLU A 86 21.44 25.23 -26.12
N ALA A 87 21.32 26.50 -25.85
CA ALA A 87 22.31 27.26 -25.11
C ALA A 87 22.56 26.78 -23.67
N LEU A 88 21.63 26.03 -23.11
CA LEU A 88 21.72 25.45 -21.76
C LEU A 88 22.05 23.95 -21.76
N ALA A 89 22.05 23.29 -22.93
CA ALA A 89 22.18 21.84 -23.02
C ALA A 89 23.44 21.29 -22.36
N GLU A 90 24.56 21.95 -22.52
CA GLU A 90 25.83 21.57 -21.89
C GLU A 90 25.77 21.61 -20.37
N ARG A 91 25.14 22.63 -19.78
CA ARG A 91 24.90 22.73 -18.33
C ARG A 91 24.16 21.54 -17.79
N TYR A 92 23.15 21.06 -18.50
CA TYR A 92 22.29 19.94 -18.06
C TYR A 92 22.86 18.55 -18.39
N THR A 93 23.90 18.47 -19.24
CA THR A 93 24.68 17.25 -19.51
C THR A 93 25.83 17.08 -18.52
N SER A 94 26.48 18.19 -18.17
CA SER A 94 27.71 18.24 -17.38
C SER A 94 27.55 17.66 -15.98
N TRP A 95 28.62 17.05 -15.47
CA TRP A 95 28.75 16.59 -14.09
C TRP A 95 29.49 17.58 -13.18
N GLU A 96 29.81 18.78 -13.68
CA GLU A 96 30.43 19.81 -12.88
C GLU A 96 29.45 20.44 -11.90
N LEU A 97 29.84 20.52 -10.61
CA LEU A 97 28.99 21.05 -9.55
C LEU A 97 28.66 22.55 -9.76
N ALA A 98 29.51 23.29 -10.45
CA ALA A 98 29.26 24.70 -10.81
C ALA A 98 28.02 24.89 -11.72
N ASN A 99 27.58 23.82 -12.41
CA ASN A 99 26.41 23.84 -13.28
C ASN A 99 25.10 23.56 -12.53
N LEU A 100 25.14 23.38 -11.23
CA LEU A 100 23.99 23.17 -10.36
C LEU A 100 23.60 24.47 -9.63
N PRO A 101 22.37 24.61 -9.14
CA PRO A 101 21.25 23.68 -9.32
C PRO A 101 20.60 23.74 -10.70
N TRP A 102 19.95 22.67 -11.10
CA TRP A 102 19.03 22.71 -12.24
C TRP A 102 17.74 23.43 -11.85
N ARG A 103 17.16 24.16 -12.79
CA ARG A 103 15.93 24.92 -12.56
C ARG A 103 14.78 24.30 -13.32
N SER A 104 13.64 24.12 -12.66
CA SER A 104 12.46 23.51 -13.26
C SER A 104 11.88 24.32 -14.42
N GLU A 105 12.02 25.64 -14.35
CA GLU A 105 11.55 26.59 -15.36
C GLU A 105 12.34 26.55 -16.67
N ASP A 106 13.54 25.99 -16.67
CA ASP A 106 14.34 25.84 -17.90
C ASP A 106 13.81 24.68 -18.78
N PHE A 107 13.02 23.76 -18.21
CA PHE A 107 12.59 22.56 -18.90
C PHE A 107 11.33 22.78 -19.75
N ARG A 108 11.38 22.35 -21.00
CA ARG A 108 10.21 22.01 -21.82
C ARG A 108 9.91 20.53 -21.62
N TRP A 109 9.06 20.23 -20.64
CA TRP A 109 8.76 18.86 -20.23
C TRP A 109 8.16 18.05 -21.39
N GLU A 110 8.96 17.20 -21.99
CA GLU A 110 8.59 16.37 -23.13
C GLU A 110 8.87 14.90 -22.87
N ARG A 111 8.00 14.07 -23.41
CA ARG A 111 8.14 12.62 -23.35
C ARG A 111 8.57 12.06 -24.71
N GLU A 112 9.29 10.94 -24.67
CA GLU A 112 9.64 10.15 -25.83
C GLU A 112 9.28 8.69 -25.61
N ILE A 113 9.30 7.88 -26.69
CA ILE A 113 9.13 6.44 -26.57
C ILE A 113 10.27 5.89 -25.71
N ARG A 114 9.95 5.12 -24.69
CA ARG A 114 10.95 4.55 -23.79
C ARG A 114 12.07 3.85 -24.55
N ARG A 115 13.26 3.94 -24.01
CA ARG A 115 14.47 3.30 -24.54
C ARG A 115 14.80 2.04 -23.77
N LYS A 116 15.49 1.11 -24.42
CA LYS A 116 16.05 -0.09 -23.78
C LYS A 116 17.52 -0.25 -24.12
N LEU A 117 18.28 -0.87 -23.21
CA LEU A 117 19.69 -1.17 -23.45
C LEU A 117 19.81 -2.27 -24.48
N SER A 118 20.54 -2.04 -25.57
CA SER A 118 20.85 -3.03 -26.62
C SER A 118 22.28 -2.79 -27.10
N GLY A 119 23.12 -3.82 -27.02
CA GLY A 119 24.53 -3.72 -27.41
C GLY A 119 25.31 -2.61 -26.64
N GLY A 120 24.98 -2.35 -25.38
CA GLY A 120 25.60 -1.31 -24.56
C GLY A 120 25.12 0.13 -24.84
N LYS A 121 24.16 0.31 -25.76
CA LYS A 121 23.59 1.64 -26.10
C LYS A 121 22.10 1.67 -25.79
N LEU A 122 21.61 2.84 -25.37
CA LEU A 122 20.18 3.09 -25.24
C LEU A 122 19.58 3.31 -26.63
N VAL A 123 18.60 2.49 -26.99
CA VAL A 123 17.87 2.56 -28.26
C VAL A 123 16.37 2.56 -28.01
N THR A 124 15.61 3.24 -28.87
CA THR A 124 14.15 3.24 -28.80
C THR A 124 13.60 1.82 -28.75
N ASP A 125 12.71 1.54 -27.81
CA ASP A 125 12.05 0.24 -27.69
C ASP A 125 11.08 0.03 -28.87
N LYS A 126 11.44 -0.85 -29.81
CA LYS A 126 10.64 -1.14 -31.00
C LYS A 126 9.27 -1.73 -30.65
N ASP A 127 9.17 -2.51 -29.55
CA ASP A 127 7.91 -3.11 -29.13
C ASP A 127 6.96 -2.04 -28.59
N ALA A 128 7.47 -1.09 -27.78
CA ALA A 128 6.71 0.07 -27.32
C ALA A 128 6.25 0.94 -28.50
N LYS A 129 7.11 1.20 -29.48
CA LYS A 129 6.77 1.96 -30.70
C LYS A 129 5.66 1.28 -31.50
N SER A 130 5.76 -0.03 -31.71
CA SER A 130 4.75 -0.82 -32.43
C SER A 130 3.41 -0.80 -31.69
N LEU A 131 3.43 -0.97 -30.35
CA LEU A 131 2.21 -0.95 -29.55
C LEU A 131 1.55 0.43 -29.56
N LEU A 132 2.30 1.52 -29.45
CA LEU A 132 1.77 2.88 -29.55
C LEU A 132 1.09 3.13 -30.90
N ALA A 133 1.65 2.62 -32.00
CA ALA A 133 1.04 2.71 -33.32
C ALA A 133 -0.31 1.95 -33.38
N GLN A 134 -0.38 0.74 -32.78
CA GLN A 134 -1.63 -0.02 -32.69
C GLN A 134 -2.68 0.69 -31.84
N LEU A 135 -2.27 1.22 -30.67
CA LEU A 135 -3.15 2.01 -29.79
C LEU A 135 -3.71 3.23 -30.55
N LYS A 136 -2.85 3.97 -31.27
CA LYS A 136 -3.27 5.11 -32.08
C LYS A 136 -4.33 4.72 -33.10
N THR A 137 -4.09 3.67 -33.88
CA THR A 137 -5.03 3.21 -34.90
C THR A 137 -6.39 2.87 -34.29
N THR A 138 -6.41 2.09 -33.21
CA THR A 138 -7.67 1.67 -32.59
C THR A 138 -8.41 2.82 -31.93
N LEU A 139 -7.72 3.62 -31.10
CA LEU A 139 -8.33 4.71 -30.34
C LEU A 139 -8.76 5.89 -31.24
N SER A 140 -8.07 6.12 -32.35
CA SER A 140 -8.49 7.13 -33.33
C SER A 140 -9.86 6.81 -33.94
N GLY A 141 -10.22 5.53 -34.06
CA GLY A 141 -11.53 5.09 -34.54
C GLY A 141 -12.65 5.15 -33.49
N CYS A 142 -12.38 5.65 -32.29
CA CYS A 142 -13.35 5.79 -31.21
C CYS A 142 -13.77 7.24 -31.03
N ASP A 143 -15.02 7.49 -30.61
CA ASP A 143 -15.52 8.83 -30.29
C ASP A 143 -15.05 9.31 -28.93
N THR A 144 -14.91 8.36 -28.02
CA THR A 144 -14.48 8.58 -26.64
C THR A 144 -13.25 7.72 -26.33
N VAL A 145 -12.27 8.29 -25.67
CA VAL A 145 -11.15 7.54 -25.08
C VAL A 145 -11.32 7.53 -23.57
N CYS A 146 -11.40 6.32 -23.01
CA CYS A 146 -11.58 6.12 -21.59
C CYS A 146 -10.31 5.54 -20.97
N ASN A 147 -9.69 6.27 -20.05
CA ASN A 147 -8.59 5.76 -19.24
C ASN A 147 -9.16 4.82 -18.16
N ALA A 148 -8.82 3.55 -18.26
CA ALA A 148 -9.20 2.47 -17.35
C ALA A 148 -7.96 1.81 -16.71
N ALA A 149 -6.91 2.60 -16.47
CA ALA A 149 -5.76 2.15 -15.67
C ALA A 149 -6.13 2.04 -14.18
N ASP A 150 -5.37 1.25 -13.45
CA ASP A 150 -5.59 1.01 -12.03
C ASP A 150 -5.62 2.33 -11.22
N LEU A 151 -6.46 2.39 -10.20
CA LEU A 151 -6.40 3.44 -9.18
C LEU A 151 -5.30 3.04 -8.19
N ASP A 152 -4.24 3.80 -8.11
CA ASP A 152 -3.20 3.63 -7.11
C ASP A 152 -2.94 4.94 -6.33
N PRO A 153 -2.50 4.84 -5.06
CA PRO A 153 -2.29 6.03 -4.23
C PRO A 153 -1.26 7.02 -4.79
N THR A 154 -0.40 6.57 -5.71
CA THR A 154 0.63 7.41 -6.32
C THR A 154 0.16 8.11 -7.59
N GLY A 155 -0.98 7.70 -8.16
CA GLY A 155 -1.53 8.21 -9.41
C GLY A 155 -0.82 7.70 -10.67
N GLU A 156 0.07 6.71 -10.55
CA GLU A 156 0.90 6.19 -11.64
C GLU A 156 0.06 5.67 -12.81
N GLY A 157 -0.97 4.87 -12.52
CA GLY A 157 -1.87 4.35 -13.56
C GLY A 157 -2.60 5.48 -14.31
N SER A 158 -3.02 6.54 -13.59
CA SER A 158 -3.64 7.71 -14.21
C SER A 158 -2.67 8.40 -15.19
N LEU A 159 -1.42 8.64 -14.74
CA LEU A 159 -0.37 9.22 -15.58
C LEU A 159 -0.12 8.37 -16.82
N LEU A 160 0.09 7.06 -16.65
CA LEU A 160 0.36 6.14 -17.75
C LEU A 160 -0.70 6.20 -18.86
N GLY A 161 -1.98 6.21 -18.50
CA GLY A 161 -3.05 6.29 -19.48
C GLY A 161 -3.09 7.65 -20.18
N TRP A 162 -2.99 8.73 -19.43
CA TRP A 162 -3.10 10.08 -20.00
C TRP A 162 -1.88 10.51 -20.80
N GLU A 163 -0.64 10.14 -20.38
CA GLU A 163 0.56 10.41 -21.18
C GLU A 163 0.51 9.76 -22.57
N ILE A 164 -0.10 8.56 -22.67
CA ILE A 164 -0.33 7.90 -23.97
C ILE A 164 -1.34 8.69 -24.81
N VAL A 165 -2.45 9.14 -24.22
CA VAL A 165 -3.47 9.94 -24.92
C VAL A 165 -2.86 11.24 -25.46
N GLU A 166 -2.05 11.94 -24.67
CA GLU A 166 -1.35 13.15 -25.07
C GLU A 166 -0.33 12.88 -26.17
N PHE A 167 0.53 11.89 -25.98
CA PHE A 167 1.57 11.55 -26.95
C PHE A 167 1.01 11.13 -28.32
N LEU A 168 -0.15 10.48 -28.31
CA LEU A 168 -0.84 10.08 -29.55
C LEU A 168 -1.66 11.20 -30.20
N GLY A 169 -1.78 12.37 -29.56
CA GLY A 169 -2.57 13.50 -30.06
C GLY A 169 -4.07 13.26 -30.02
N LEU A 170 -4.58 12.59 -28.99
CA LEU A 170 -5.98 12.20 -28.85
C LEU A 170 -6.77 13.09 -27.88
N GLN A 171 -6.19 14.19 -27.36
CA GLN A 171 -6.83 15.10 -26.40
C GLN A 171 -8.09 15.79 -26.94
N GLY A 172 -8.21 15.92 -28.28
CA GLY A 172 -9.41 16.50 -28.94
C GLY A 172 -10.64 15.58 -28.94
N LYS A 173 -10.52 14.34 -28.47
CA LYS A 173 -11.66 13.42 -28.32
C LYS A 173 -12.39 13.64 -27.01
N LYS A 174 -13.58 13.05 -26.84
CA LYS A 174 -14.19 12.94 -25.53
C LYS A 174 -13.29 12.07 -24.65
N LEU A 175 -12.94 12.57 -23.48
CA LEU A 175 -12.12 11.85 -22.52
C LEU A 175 -12.97 11.43 -21.33
N GLU A 176 -12.81 10.18 -20.90
CA GLU A 176 -13.50 9.63 -19.73
C GLU A 176 -12.52 8.84 -18.85
N ARG A 177 -12.84 8.72 -17.57
CA ARG A 177 -12.12 7.94 -16.59
C ARG A 177 -13.02 6.88 -15.97
N MET A 178 -12.57 5.63 -15.98
CA MET A 178 -13.14 4.54 -15.16
C MET A 178 -12.39 4.43 -13.83
N GLU A 179 -13.14 4.37 -12.74
CA GLU A 179 -12.62 4.20 -11.40
C GLU A 179 -13.18 2.92 -10.81
N PHE A 180 -12.30 2.00 -10.42
CA PHE A 180 -12.65 0.72 -9.82
C PHE A 180 -11.66 0.36 -8.72
N LEU A 181 -12.16 -0.32 -7.69
CA LEU A 181 -11.36 -0.72 -6.53
C LEU A 181 -10.74 -2.11 -6.70
N ASP A 182 -11.35 -2.94 -7.54
CA ASP A 182 -10.90 -4.28 -7.88
C ASP A 182 -11.36 -4.65 -9.30
N GLU A 183 -10.82 -5.73 -9.84
CA GLU A 183 -11.10 -6.19 -11.20
C GLU A 183 -12.17 -7.31 -11.25
N THR A 184 -13.08 -7.37 -10.27
CA THR A 184 -14.21 -8.30 -10.34
C THR A 184 -15.19 -7.89 -11.43
N PRO A 185 -15.91 -8.82 -12.08
CA PRO A 185 -16.86 -8.49 -13.14
C PRO A 185 -17.88 -7.43 -12.74
N ALA A 186 -18.43 -7.52 -11.54
CA ALA A 186 -19.40 -6.55 -11.02
C ALA A 186 -18.82 -5.15 -10.88
N SER A 187 -17.58 -5.06 -10.35
CA SER A 187 -16.86 -3.80 -10.18
C SER A 187 -16.55 -3.14 -11.52
N LEU A 188 -16.04 -3.92 -12.49
CA LEU A 188 -15.72 -3.42 -13.82
C LEU A 188 -16.95 -3.00 -14.62
N GLN A 189 -18.06 -3.75 -14.53
CA GLN A 189 -19.35 -3.37 -15.13
C GLN A 189 -19.88 -2.06 -14.52
N LYS A 190 -19.78 -1.92 -13.19
CA LYS A 190 -20.14 -0.68 -12.49
C LYS A 190 -19.29 0.48 -12.97
N ALA A 191 -17.97 0.32 -13.05
CA ALA A 191 -17.04 1.33 -13.53
C ALA A 191 -17.37 1.77 -14.98
N PHE A 192 -17.72 0.81 -15.84
CA PHE A 192 -18.17 1.13 -17.21
C PHE A 192 -19.44 1.98 -17.23
N ARG A 193 -20.42 1.70 -16.35
CA ARG A 193 -21.68 2.46 -16.25
C ARG A 193 -21.48 3.86 -15.66
N THR A 194 -20.55 4.01 -14.74
CA THR A 194 -20.30 5.24 -13.96
C THR A 194 -19.04 5.99 -14.39
N ARG A 195 -18.53 5.72 -15.60
CA ARG A 195 -17.36 6.41 -16.12
C ARG A 195 -17.58 7.92 -16.14
N ARG A 196 -16.56 8.63 -15.68
CA ARG A 196 -16.61 10.07 -15.43
C ARG A 196 -16.01 10.82 -16.63
N PRO A 197 -16.65 11.90 -17.12
CA PRO A 197 -16.04 12.76 -18.14
C PRO A 197 -14.81 13.48 -17.56
N VAL A 198 -13.80 13.69 -18.41
CA VAL A 198 -12.58 14.44 -18.12
C VAL A 198 -12.51 15.62 -19.07
N SER A 199 -12.62 16.83 -18.55
CA SER A 199 -12.60 18.07 -19.34
C SER A 199 -11.18 18.46 -19.75
N SER A 200 -10.20 18.26 -18.85
CA SER A 200 -8.78 18.51 -19.08
C SER A 200 -7.97 17.46 -18.33
N ILE A 201 -6.95 16.92 -18.97
CA ILE A 201 -6.02 15.97 -18.35
C ILE A 201 -5.24 16.65 -17.23
N GLU A 202 -4.87 17.92 -17.42
CA GLU A 202 -4.10 18.71 -16.45
C GLU A 202 -4.89 18.97 -15.15
N ASP A 203 -6.22 18.89 -15.17
CA ASP A 203 -7.05 19.06 -13.98
C ASP A 203 -7.26 17.78 -13.20
N GLU A 204 -6.84 16.63 -13.74
CA GLU A 204 -6.92 15.33 -13.06
C GLU A 204 -5.91 15.26 -11.90
N GLY A 205 -6.42 15.17 -10.66
CA GLY A 205 -5.59 15.21 -9.44
C GLY A 205 -4.52 14.11 -9.38
N ASP A 206 -4.87 12.89 -9.78
CA ASP A 206 -3.93 11.76 -9.79
C ASP A 206 -2.88 11.89 -10.91
N TYR A 207 -3.25 12.42 -12.07
CA TYR A 207 -2.31 12.74 -13.13
C TYR A 207 -1.31 13.80 -12.66
N ARG A 208 -1.78 14.92 -12.10
CA ARG A 208 -0.93 16.00 -11.58
C ARG A 208 0.07 15.51 -10.53
N LYS A 209 -0.41 14.68 -9.60
CA LYS A 209 0.42 14.10 -8.54
C LYS A 209 1.54 13.22 -9.11
N ALA A 210 1.22 12.36 -10.05
CA ALA A 210 2.20 11.45 -10.66
C ALA A 210 3.13 12.19 -11.64
N ASP A 211 2.64 13.16 -12.41
CA ASP A 211 3.45 13.99 -13.29
C ASP A 211 4.45 14.84 -12.49
N PHE A 212 3.99 15.49 -11.42
CA PHE A 212 4.88 16.22 -10.49
C PHE A 212 5.97 15.29 -9.94
N ARG A 213 5.61 14.08 -9.52
CA ARG A 213 6.57 13.09 -9.02
C ARG A 213 7.59 12.70 -10.09
N SER A 214 7.16 12.47 -11.33
CA SER A 214 8.03 12.13 -12.46
C SER A 214 9.04 13.26 -12.73
N LYS A 215 8.58 14.51 -12.76
CA LYS A 215 9.42 15.71 -12.93
C LYS A 215 10.39 15.90 -11.75
N TRP A 216 9.91 15.70 -10.53
CA TRP A 216 10.74 15.75 -9.33
C TRP A 216 11.85 14.69 -9.35
N ASP A 217 11.53 13.44 -9.73
CA ASP A 217 12.51 12.37 -9.83
C ASP A 217 13.59 12.72 -10.88
N MET A 218 13.21 13.34 -12.01
CA MET A 218 14.14 13.85 -13.01
C MET A 218 15.05 14.97 -12.43
N LEU A 219 14.47 15.96 -11.78
CA LEU A 219 15.25 17.05 -11.15
C LEU A 219 16.17 16.52 -10.05
N SER A 220 15.74 15.50 -9.30
CA SER A 220 16.55 14.90 -8.24
C SER A 220 17.80 14.15 -8.75
N MET A 221 17.90 13.88 -10.06
CA MET A 221 19.11 13.30 -10.67
C MET A 221 20.36 14.16 -10.44
N GLN A 222 20.23 15.48 -10.23
CA GLN A 222 21.35 16.35 -9.87
C GLN A 222 22.03 15.91 -8.57
N PHE A 223 21.30 15.37 -7.59
CA PHE A 223 21.88 14.85 -6.34
C PHE A 223 22.78 13.63 -6.57
N THR A 224 22.55 12.85 -7.61
CA THR A 224 23.45 11.77 -8.05
C THR A 224 24.83 12.33 -8.43
N ARG A 225 24.86 13.50 -9.11
CA ARG A 225 26.11 14.21 -9.46
C ARG A 225 26.82 14.70 -8.21
N VAL A 226 26.08 15.37 -7.31
CA VAL A 226 26.61 15.87 -6.04
C VAL A 226 27.21 14.72 -5.23
N ALA A 227 26.45 13.66 -4.97
CA ALA A 227 26.90 12.53 -4.17
C ALA A 227 28.17 11.89 -4.76
N THR A 228 28.19 11.64 -6.09
CA THR A 228 29.33 11.00 -6.76
C THR A 228 30.59 11.89 -6.73
N ARG A 229 30.44 13.19 -6.99
CA ARG A 229 31.59 14.14 -7.02
C ARG A 229 32.14 14.41 -5.63
N VAL A 230 31.26 14.69 -4.65
CA VAL A 230 31.68 14.98 -3.27
C VAL A 230 32.36 13.76 -2.61
N ALA A 231 31.85 12.56 -2.88
CA ALA A 231 32.47 11.35 -2.35
C ALA A 231 33.74 10.91 -3.12
N GLY A 232 34.10 11.58 -4.22
CA GLY A 232 35.22 11.18 -5.08
C GLY A 232 35.07 9.74 -5.62
N SER A 233 33.82 9.27 -5.80
CA SER A 233 33.53 7.89 -6.18
C SER A 233 33.83 7.64 -7.66
N ASN A 234 34.49 6.51 -7.95
CA ASN A 234 34.69 6.01 -9.31
C ASN A 234 33.43 5.33 -9.90
N THR A 235 32.39 5.13 -9.08
CA THR A 235 31.10 4.60 -9.50
C THR A 235 29.98 5.61 -9.22
N VAL A 236 28.95 5.60 -10.06
CA VAL A 236 27.81 6.51 -9.91
C VAL A 236 27.02 6.19 -8.64
N LEU A 237 27.03 7.10 -7.68
CA LEU A 237 26.23 7.01 -6.46
C LEU A 237 24.80 7.48 -6.77
N ARG A 238 23.93 6.53 -7.03
CA ARG A 238 22.55 6.81 -7.43
C ARG A 238 21.72 7.35 -6.27
N ASN A 239 21.03 8.43 -6.54
CA ASN A 239 20.01 8.99 -5.65
C ASN A 239 18.61 8.46 -6.00
N GLY A 240 17.74 8.40 -5.03
CA GLY A 240 16.34 8.04 -5.23
C GLY A 240 15.49 8.43 -4.03
N ARG A 241 14.35 9.01 -4.29
CA ARG A 241 13.40 9.56 -3.29
C ARG A 241 13.18 8.62 -2.09
N LEU A 242 12.92 7.34 -2.34
CA LEU A 242 12.73 6.34 -1.31
C LEU A 242 14.04 5.68 -0.88
N LYS A 243 14.89 5.31 -1.84
CA LYS A 243 16.14 4.58 -1.55
C LYS A 243 17.09 5.37 -0.67
N SER A 244 17.28 6.67 -0.95
CA SER A 244 18.19 7.49 -0.16
C SER A 244 17.70 7.66 1.28
N ALA A 245 16.40 7.89 1.49
CA ALA A 245 15.81 7.95 2.81
C ALA A 245 15.95 6.60 3.56
N MET A 246 15.71 5.48 2.89
CA MET A 246 15.89 4.15 3.49
C MET A 246 17.35 3.88 3.89
N VAL A 247 18.32 4.29 3.07
CA VAL A 247 19.75 4.14 3.39
C VAL A 247 20.10 4.93 4.65
N VAL A 248 19.60 6.16 4.79
CA VAL A 248 19.80 6.98 6.01
C VAL A 248 19.20 6.29 7.23
N ILE A 249 17.93 5.87 7.16
CA ILE A 249 17.25 5.19 8.29
C ILE A 249 18.01 3.92 8.71
N VAL A 250 18.48 3.12 7.75
CA VAL A 250 19.25 1.91 8.03
C VAL A 250 20.63 2.28 8.63
N GLY A 251 21.28 3.32 8.10
CA GLY A 251 22.56 3.84 8.61
C GLY A 251 22.42 4.27 10.07
N ASP A 252 21.46 5.12 10.37
CA ASP A 252 21.19 5.60 11.74
C ASP A 252 20.87 4.42 12.68
N GLY A 253 20.10 3.43 12.20
CA GLY A 253 19.82 2.22 12.95
C GLY A 253 21.06 1.37 13.23
N LEU A 254 21.97 1.25 12.27
CA LEU A 254 23.25 0.55 12.44
C LEU A 254 24.17 1.29 13.41
N ASP A 255 24.27 2.61 13.30
CA ASP A 255 25.07 3.43 14.19
C ASP A 255 24.55 3.34 15.64
N ALA A 256 23.23 3.43 15.83
CA ALA A 256 22.58 3.22 17.12
C ALA A 256 22.82 1.81 17.66
N HIS A 257 22.79 0.77 16.81
CA HIS A 257 23.08 -0.62 17.21
C HIS A 257 24.55 -0.79 17.60
N ASN A 258 25.47 -0.27 16.79
CA ASN A 258 26.91 -0.40 17.04
C ASN A 258 27.35 0.43 18.26
N GLY A 259 26.70 1.56 18.50
CA GLY A 259 26.93 2.41 19.68
C GLY A 259 26.19 1.94 20.93
N TYR A 260 25.32 0.91 20.82
CA TYR A 260 24.54 0.43 21.96
C TYR A 260 25.43 -0.25 23.02
N VAL A 261 25.44 0.33 24.21
CA VAL A 261 26.07 -0.28 25.39
C VAL A 261 24.97 -0.86 26.27
N LYS A 262 25.00 -2.17 26.46
CA LYS A 262 24.07 -2.86 27.35
C LYS A 262 24.26 -2.37 28.78
N LYS A 263 23.25 -1.71 29.33
CA LYS A 263 23.20 -1.34 30.75
C LYS A 263 22.40 -2.37 31.51
N ALA A 264 22.96 -2.87 32.58
CA ALA A 264 22.23 -3.69 33.54
C ALA A 264 21.33 -2.76 34.38
N PHE A 265 20.18 -3.24 34.79
CA PHE A 265 19.37 -2.61 35.83
C PHE A 265 18.84 -3.69 36.76
N TYR A 266 18.51 -3.27 37.97
CA TYR A 266 18.10 -4.14 39.06
C TYR A 266 16.81 -3.64 39.66
N GLU A 267 15.93 -4.57 40.02
CA GLU A 267 14.67 -4.29 40.71
C GLU A 267 14.33 -5.49 41.62
N ASN A 268 13.57 -5.24 42.67
CA ASN A 268 12.98 -6.31 43.46
C ASN A 268 11.76 -6.88 42.77
N ARG A 269 11.60 -8.19 42.78
CA ARG A 269 10.41 -8.90 42.26
C ARG A 269 10.00 -9.99 43.23
N PHE A 270 8.72 -10.10 43.45
CA PHE A 270 8.15 -11.30 44.03
C PHE A 270 7.62 -12.20 42.92
N ARG A 271 7.64 -13.51 43.16
CA ARG A 271 7.07 -14.49 42.25
C ARG A 271 6.28 -15.51 43.05
N ASP A 272 5.04 -15.76 42.71
CA ASP A 272 4.22 -16.76 43.33
C ASP A 272 4.45 -18.17 42.74
N GLU A 273 3.76 -19.18 43.29
CA GLU A 273 3.81 -20.59 42.86
C GLU A 273 3.25 -20.80 41.44
N ASN A 274 2.35 -19.91 40.98
CA ASN A 274 1.77 -19.91 39.63
C ASN A 274 2.65 -19.18 38.60
N GLY A 275 3.80 -18.62 39.05
CA GLY A 275 4.75 -17.92 38.21
C GLY A 275 4.38 -16.47 37.92
N VAL A 276 3.35 -15.92 38.55
CA VAL A 276 3.00 -14.51 38.43
C VAL A 276 4.07 -13.66 39.11
N THR A 277 4.50 -12.63 38.38
CA THR A 277 5.53 -11.71 38.91
C THR A 277 4.87 -10.44 39.42
N TYR A 278 5.25 -9.99 40.59
CA TYR A 278 4.79 -8.77 41.25
C TYR A 278 5.94 -7.78 41.32
N THR A 279 5.74 -6.59 40.80
CA THR A 279 6.70 -5.48 40.78
C THR A 279 6.07 -4.23 41.37
N ASP A 280 6.88 -3.34 41.89
CA ASP A 280 6.44 -2.02 42.32
C ASP A 280 6.57 -1.07 41.13
N PRO A 281 5.45 -0.59 40.54
CA PRO A 281 5.49 0.28 39.36
C PRO A 281 5.93 1.72 39.68
N ASP A 282 5.92 2.11 40.94
CA ASP A 282 6.26 3.47 41.40
C ASP A 282 7.76 3.62 41.73
N ILE A 283 8.51 2.50 41.73
CA ILE A 283 9.95 2.50 41.96
C ILE A 283 10.70 2.39 40.65
N ASP A 284 11.53 3.38 40.35
CA ASP A 284 12.46 3.33 39.22
C ASP A 284 13.46 2.16 39.37
N ARG A 285 13.90 1.63 38.26
CA ARG A 285 14.93 0.58 38.23
C ARG A 285 16.27 1.15 38.61
N PHE A 286 17.02 0.40 39.42
CA PHE A 286 18.34 0.79 39.92
C PHE A 286 19.45 0.43 38.93
N GLU A 287 20.38 1.36 38.70
CA GLU A 287 21.56 1.08 37.86
C GLU A 287 22.58 0.18 38.57
N ASN A 288 22.67 0.25 39.91
CA ASN A 288 23.58 -0.58 40.69
C ASN A 288 22.79 -1.52 41.61
N LYS A 289 23.26 -2.76 41.73
CA LYS A 289 22.65 -3.76 42.60
C LYS A 289 22.68 -3.37 44.08
N ALA A 290 23.70 -2.61 44.51
CA ALA A 290 23.83 -2.16 45.88
C ALA A 290 22.76 -1.13 46.31
N ASP A 291 22.14 -0.43 45.33
CA ASP A 291 21.13 0.58 45.58
C ASP A 291 19.72 -0.04 45.74
N VAL A 292 19.58 -1.32 45.37
CA VAL A 292 18.31 -2.02 45.50
C VAL A 292 17.95 -2.21 46.97
N PRO A 293 16.75 -1.75 47.43
CA PRO A 293 16.32 -1.90 48.80
C PRO A 293 16.32 -3.36 49.25
N GLY A 294 17.02 -3.62 50.36
CA GLY A 294 17.04 -4.93 51.01
C GLY A 294 15.92 -5.09 52.05
N GLY A 295 15.96 -6.22 52.77
CA GLY A 295 15.05 -6.47 53.90
C GLY A 295 13.66 -6.98 53.54
N LEU A 296 13.41 -7.25 52.24
CA LEU A 296 12.18 -7.90 51.82
C LEU A 296 12.17 -9.39 52.19
N SER A 297 11.04 -9.87 52.68
CA SER A 297 10.82 -11.27 53.07
C SER A 297 9.65 -11.88 52.33
N ALA A 298 9.58 -13.19 52.22
CA ALA A 298 8.45 -13.92 51.66
C ALA A 298 7.13 -13.48 52.34
N SER A 299 6.09 -13.32 51.55
CA SER A 299 4.77 -12.92 52.01
C SER A 299 3.69 -13.58 51.14
N ALA A 300 2.50 -13.72 51.68
CA ALA A 300 1.33 -14.17 50.93
C ALA A 300 0.94 -13.15 49.85
N VAL A 301 0.17 -13.60 48.88
CA VAL A 301 -0.42 -12.77 47.86
C VAL A 301 -1.92 -12.60 48.15
N VAL A 302 -2.40 -11.38 48.07
CA VAL A 302 -3.81 -11.03 48.20
C VAL A 302 -4.40 -10.85 46.81
N HIS A 303 -5.53 -11.49 46.52
CA HIS A 303 -6.28 -11.31 45.28
C HIS A 303 -7.18 -10.09 45.39
N ASP A 304 -6.94 -9.05 44.58
CA ASP A 304 -7.66 -7.78 44.61
C ASP A 304 -8.98 -7.84 43.85
N GLY A 305 -9.06 -8.76 42.89
CA GLY A 305 -10.28 -8.94 42.10
C GLY A 305 -10.02 -9.45 40.68
N THR A 306 -11.13 -9.78 40.03
CA THR A 306 -11.14 -10.26 38.65
C THR A 306 -11.99 -9.35 37.78
N THR A 307 -11.47 -8.96 36.63
CA THR A 307 -12.18 -8.14 35.65
C THR A 307 -12.23 -8.83 34.31
N ARG A 308 -13.44 -9.04 33.76
CA ARG A 308 -13.62 -9.54 32.39
C ARG A 308 -13.22 -8.45 31.40
N LYS A 309 -12.27 -8.76 30.52
CA LYS A 309 -11.80 -7.88 29.43
C LYS A 309 -12.02 -8.51 28.08
N LYS A 310 -12.17 -7.65 27.06
CA LYS A 310 -12.36 -8.04 25.66
C LYS A 310 -11.34 -7.35 24.78
N THR A 311 -10.88 -8.08 23.75
CA THR A 311 -10.09 -7.49 22.65
C THR A 311 -10.72 -7.86 21.33
N ALA A 312 -10.93 -6.82 20.51
CA ALA A 312 -11.43 -6.98 19.15
C ALA A 312 -10.40 -7.68 18.25
N PRO A 313 -10.83 -8.29 17.12
CA PRO A 313 -9.91 -8.82 16.11
C PRO A 313 -8.90 -7.79 15.62
N PRO A 314 -7.70 -8.24 15.21
CA PRO A 314 -6.72 -7.37 14.58
C PRO A 314 -7.27 -6.80 13.27
N ARG A 315 -6.86 -5.59 12.91
CA ARG A 315 -7.22 -5.01 11.60
C ARG A 315 -6.71 -5.88 10.46
N LEU A 316 -7.35 -5.75 9.29
CA LEU A 316 -6.87 -6.39 8.08
C LEU A 316 -5.48 -5.87 7.70
N MET A 317 -4.76 -6.65 6.90
CA MET A 317 -3.37 -6.34 6.53
C MET A 317 -3.29 -5.49 5.27
N ASP A 318 -2.35 -4.56 5.26
CA ASP A 318 -1.77 -3.99 4.05
C ASP A 318 -0.57 -4.84 3.57
N LEU A 319 0.00 -4.50 2.43
CA LEU A 319 1.16 -5.22 1.88
C LEU A 319 2.38 -5.15 2.80
N ALA A 320 2.59 -4.03 3.50
CA ALA A 320 3.72 -3.85 4.39
C ALA A 320 3.63 -4.78 5.61
N ALA A 321 2.45 -4.89 6.22
CA ALA A 321 2.21 -5.80 7.34
C ALA A 321 2.37 -7.27 6.92
N LEU A 322 1.83 -7.66 5.77
CA LEU A 322 2.00 -9.01 5.20
C LEU A 322 3.48 -9.33 4.96
N SER A 323 4.20 -8.42 4.27
CA SER A 323 5.63 -8.60 3.97
C SER A 323 6.48 -8.68 5.24
N SER A 324 6.19 -7.86 6.25
CA SER A 324 6.85 -7.89 7.56
C SER A 324 6.64 -9.22 8.28
N LEU A 325 5.43 -9.78 8.22
CA LEU A 325 5.15 -11.07 8.84
C LEU A 325 5.86 -12.21 8.11
N LEU A 326 5.84 -12.21 6.77
CA LEU A 326 6.46 -13.26 5.96
C LEU A 326 8.00 -13.17 5.96
N SER A 327 8.57 -11.98 6.16
CA SER A 327 10.03 -11.83 6.29
C SER A 327 10.57 -12.53 7.53
N LYS A 328 9.78 -12.63 8.60
CA LYS A 328 10.14 -13.43 9.80
C LYS A 328 10.21 -14.94 9.51
N LYS A 329 9.56 -15.38 8.42
CA LYS A 329 9.63 -16.75 7.90
C LYS A 329 10.70 -16.92 6.82
N GLY A 330 11.53 -15.90 6.55
CA GLY A 330 12.64 -15.94 5.60
C GLY A 330 12.29 -15.48 4.18
N PHE A 331 11.06 -15.02 3.90
CA PHE A 331 10.65 -14.60 2.56
C PHE A 331 10.99 -13.12 2.31
N GLY A 332 11.74 -12.84 1.25
CA GLY A 332 12.07 -11.46 0.87
C GLY A 332 10.85 -10.68 0.34
N ALA A 333 10.74 -9.41 0.69
CA ALA A 333 9.59 -8.55 0.32
C ALA A 333 9.34 -8.46 -1.20
N LYS A 334 10.40 -8.50 -2.03
CA LYS A 334 10.28 -8.54 -3.49
C LYS A 334 9.54 -9.80 -3.95
N ASN A 335 9.93 -10.96 -3.44
CA ASN A 335 9.32 -12.24 -3.79
C ASN A 335 7.87 -12.30 -3.33
N VAL A 336 7.56 -11.72 -2.15
CA VAL A 336 6.19 -11.60 -1.65
C VAL A 336 5.33 -10.81 -2.63
N LEU A 337 5.78 -9.62 -3.06
CA LEU A 337 5.05 -8.80 -4.01
C LEU A 337 4.84 -9.49 -5.36
N GLU A 338 5.90 -10.11 -5.92
CA GLU A 338 5.84 -10.79 -7.22
C GLU A 338 4.89 -12.00 -7.19
N THR A 339 4.92 -12.79 -6.12
CA THR A 339 4.02 -13.94 -5.95
C THR A 339 2.59 -13.49 -5.73
N TYR A 340 2.40 -12.48 -4.88
CA TYR A 340 1.08 -11.88 -4.64
C TYR A 340 0.46 -11.34 -5.94
N GLN A 341 1.25 -10.64 -6.76
CA GLN A 341 0.79 -10.10 -8.04
C GLN A 341 0.27 -11.21 -8.97
N LYS A 342 0.98 -12.35 -9.06
CA LYS A 342 0.53 -13.52 -9.83
C LYS A 342 -0.79 -14.11 -9.31
N MET A 343 -0.98 -14.14 -7.99
CA MET A 343 -2.20 -14.62 -7.36
C MET A 343 -3.38 -13.65 -7.60
N TYR A 344 -3.12 -12.34 -7.58
CA TYR A 344 -4.10 -11.31 -7.91
C TYR A 344 -4.58 -11.40 -9.36
N GLU A 345 -3.67 -11.59 -10.32
CA GLU A 345 -4.00 -11.67 -11.75
C GLU A 345 -4.98 -12.79 -12.11
N VAL A 346 -5.13 -13.76 -11.22
CA VAL A 346 -6.10 -14.85 -11.32
C VAL A 346 -7.17 -14.78 -10.23
N GLN A 347 -7.28 -13.65 -9.56
CA GLN A 347 -8.31 -13.31 -8.56
C GLN A 347 -8.39 -14.27 -7.36
N VAL A 348 -7.30 -14.93 -7.00
CA VAL A 348 -7.19 -15.75 -5.79
C VAL A 348 -7.02 -14.87 -4.54
N VAL A 349 -6.42 -13.69 -4.72
CA VAL A 349 -6.29 -12.64 -3.69
C VAL A 349 -6.65 -11.28 -4.29
N SER A 350 -6.89 -10.27 -3.42
CA SER A 350 -7.17 -8.89 -3.81
C SER A 350 -5.95 -8.18 -4.38
N TYR A 351 -6.11 -6.90 -4.76
CA TYR A 351 -5.01 -6.07 -5.26
C TYR A 351 -3.91 -5.88 -4.20
N PRO A 352 -2.62 -6.12 -4.53
CA PRO A 352 -1.55 -6.14 -3.54
C PRO A 352 -1.14 -4.76 -3.01
N ARG A 353 -1.15 -3.71 -3.86
CA ARG A 353 -0.59 -2.40 -3.51
C ARG A 353 -1.64 -1.52 -2.85
N THR A 354 -1.96 -1.83 -1.60
CA THR A 354 -2.90 -1.06 -0.79
C THR A 354 -2.27 -0.71 0.56
N GLU A 355 -2.65 0.45 1.08
CA GLU A 355 -2.35 0.90 2.45
C GLU A 355 -3.59 0.76 3.36
N ASP A 356 -4.72 0.35 2.79
CA ASP A 356 -5.96 0.17 3.52
C ASP A 356 -5.86 -1.02 4.47
N LYS A 357 -6.42 -0.84 5.69
CA LYS A 357 -6.56 -1.88 6.72
C LYS A 357 -8.02 -2.21 7.03
N PHE A 358 -8.88 -1.90 6.07
CA PHE A 358 -10.33 -2.14 6.10
C PHE A 358 -10.82 -2.42 4.68
N ILE A 359 -12.04 -2.93 4.56
CA ILE A 359 -12.70 -3.20 3.28
C ILE A 359 -14.00 -2.38 3.16
N SER A 360 -14.50 -2.23 1.93
CA SER A 360 -15.79 -1.58 1.71
C SER A 360 -16.96 -2.53 2.05
N PRO A 361 -18.17 -1.98 2.27
CA PRO A 361 -19.37 -2.80 2.45
C PRO A 361 -19.64 -3.73 1.26
N GLU A 362 -19.35 -3.28 0.04
CA GLU A 362 -19.51 -4.08 -1.18
C GLU A 362 -18.55 -5.28 -1.16
N GLN A 363 -17.29 -5.06 -0.83
CA GLN A 363 -16.27 -6.11 -0.71
C GLN A 363 -16.59 -7.10 0.39
N PHE A 364 -17.14 -6.64 1.51
CA PHE A 364 -17.63 -7.50 2.57
C PHE A 364 -18.75 -8.40 2.08
N ASN A 365 -19.77 -7.85 1.40
CA ASN A 365 -20.93 -8.58 0.90
C ASN A 365 -20.56 -9.56 -0.22
N GLU A 366 -19.56 -9.24 -1.05
CA GLU A 366 -19.03 -10.12 -2.09
C GLU A 366 -18.40 -11.40 -1.51
N LEU A 367 -17.61 -11.25 -0.44
CA LEU A 367 -16.91 -12.38 0.17
C LEU A 367 -17.74 -13.14 1.21
N LEU A 368 -18.79 -12.56 1.77
CA LEU A 368 -19.61 -13.19 2.81
C LEU A 368 -20.14 -14.57 2.42
N PRO A 369 -20.65 -14.82 1.19
CA PRO A 369 -21.08 -16.15 0.74
C PRO A 369 -19.95 -17.17 0.62
N LEU A 370 -18.68 -16.70 0.52
CA LEU A 370 -17.49 -17.53 0.32
C LEU A 370 -16.78 -17.89 1.63
N VAL A 371 -17.24 -17.35 2.76
CA VAL A 371 -16.57 -17.48 4.07
C VAL A 371 -16.34 -18.94 4.46
N ASP A 372 -17.33 -19.79 4.29
CA ASP A 372 -17.22 -21.21 4.70
C ASP A 372 -16.23 -21.98 3.80
N ALA A 373 -16.20 -21.64 2.51
CA ALA A 373 -15.23 -22.21 1.58
C ALA A 373 -13.80 -21.73 1.92
N ILE A 374 -13.63 -20.43 2.22
CA ILE A 374 -12.33 -19.87 2.64
C ILE A 374 -11.86 -20.52 3.95
N ALA A 375 -12.77 -20.69 4.92
CA ALA A 375 -12.48 -21.34 6.19
C ALA A 375 -12.01 -22.80 6.00
N ALA A 376 -12.70 -23.56 5.15
CA ALA A 376 -12.34 -24.94 4.83
C ALA A 376 -10.93 -25.06 4.22
N VAL A 377 -10.52 -24.12 3.35
CA VAL A 377 -9.17 -24.12 2.74
C VAL A 377 -8.07 -24.01 3.77
N VAL A 378 -8.28 -23.23 4.83
CA VAL A 378 -7.26 -22.94 5.86
C VAL A 378 -7.49 -23.67 7.17
N GLY A 379 -8.42 -24.64 7.18
CA GLY A 379 -8.67 -25.51 8.34
C GLY A 379 -9.35 -24.81 9.53
N VAL A 380 -10.06 -23.71 9.29
CA VAL A 380 -10.80 -22.99 10.32
C VAL A 380 -12.22 -23.53 10.44
N ASP A 381 -12.65 -23.84 11.67
CA ASP A 381 -14.03 -24.25 11.92
C ASP A 381 -14.99 -23.08 11.69
N SER A 382 -15.92 -23.25 10.75
CA SER A 382 -16.94 -22.24 10.44
C SER A 382 -17.84 -21.90 11.64
N ALA A 383 -18.01 -22.82 12.61
CA ALA A 383 -18.75 -22.55 13.83
C ALA A 383 -18.12 -21.46 14.71
N ALA A 384 -16.80 -21.28 14.61
CA ALA A 384 -16.09 -20.19 15.30
C ALA A 384 -16.37 -18.81 14.70
N LEU A 385 -16.91 -18.75 13.47
CA LEU A 385 -17.17 -17.51 12.72
C LEU A 385 -18.58 -16.97 12.99
N SER A 386 -18.87 -16.70 14.24
CA SER A 386 -20.21 -16.32 14.72
C SER A 386 -20.62 -14.88 14.44
N HIS A 387 -19.67 -14.01 14.04
CA HIS A 387 -19.90 -12.57 13.81
C HIS A 387 -19.90 -12.26 12.30
N ARG A 388 -20.97 -12.64 11.60
CA ARG A 388 -21.11 -12.43 10.14
C ARG A 388 -21.75 -11.08 9.76
N THR A 389 -21.59 -10.07 10.61
CA THR A 389 -22.04 -8.70 10.36
C THR A 389 -20.85 -7.74 10.25
N PRO A 390 -20.98 -6.62 9.48
CA PRO A 390 -19.89 -5.70 9.30
C PRO A 390 -19.43 -5.06 10.62
N ARG A 391 -18.16 -5.21 10.97
CA ARG A 391 -17.53 -4.49 12.10
C ARG A 391 -17.08 -3.10 11.64
N LYS A 392 -17.50 -2.03 12.31
CA LYS A 392 -17.12 -0.64 11.98
C LYS A 392 -15.62 -0.40 11.88
N SER A 393 -14.80 -1.17 12.61
CA SER A 393 -13.34 -1.10 12.55
C SER A 393 -12.73 -1.73 11.30
N HIS A 394 -13.45 -2.64 10.63
CA HIS A 394 -12.97 -3.44 9.50
C HIS A 394 -13.72 -3.15 8.20
N VAL A 395 -14.98 -2.69 8.29
CA VAL A 395 -15.83 -2.43 7.13
C VAL A 395 -16.31 -1.00 7.19
N LYS A 396 -15.89 -0.18 6.22
CA LYS A 396 -16.28 1.22 6.09
C LYS A 396 -16.09 1.70 4.67
N SER A 397 -16.82 2.72 4.27
CA SER A 397 -16.62 3.39 2.97
C SER A 397 -15.32 4.19 2.94
N GLY A 398 -14.76 4.37 1.76
CA GLY A 398 -13.49 5.04 1.52
C GLY A 398 -12.36 4.03 1.33
N GLY A 399 -11.17 4.53 1.02
CA GLY A 399 -10.03 3.70 0.62
C GLY A 399 -9.94 3.51 -0.89
N ALA A 400 -8.74 3.21 -1.40
CA ALA A 400 -8.50 3.07 -2.83
C ALA A 400 -8.82 1.64 -3.33
N HIS A 401 -8.50 0.61 -2.55
CA HIS A 401 -8.61 -0.80 -2.98
C HIS A 401 -9.15 -1.74 -1.90
N GLY A 402 -9.27 -1.26 -0.67
CA GLY A 402 -9.50 -2.10 0.49
C GLY A 402 -8.25 -2.92 0.87
N ALA A 403 -8.27 -3.48 2.08
CA ALA A 403 -7.17 -4.28 2.62
C ALA A 403 -6.87 -5.53 1.81
N ASN A 404 -5.66 -6.05 1.97
CA ASN A 404 -5.28 -7.36 1.43
C ASN A 404 -6.12 -8.47 2.05
N ARG A 405 -6.70 -9.31 1.18
CA ARG A 405 -7.67 -10.34 1.54
C ARG A 405 -7.75 -11.46 0.49
N PRO A 406 -8.42 -12.58 0.75
CA PRO A 406 -8.80 -13.54 -0.29
C PRO A 406 -9.58 -12.86 -1.41
N GLY A 407 -9.43 -13.36 -2.62
CA GLY A 407 -10.22 -12.96 -3.78
C GLY A 407 -11.48 -13.82 -3.96
N PRO A 408 -12.29 -13.54 -4.98
CA PRO A 408 -13.52 -14.31 -5.26
C PRO A 408 -13.24 -15.74 -5.74
N ASN A 409 -12.07 -16.00 -6.32
CA ASN A 409 -11.70 -17.35 -6.77
C ASN A 409 -11.05 -18.14 -5.62
N VAL A 410 -11.88 -18.72 -4.76
CA VAL A 410 -11.43 -19.53 -3.63
C VAL A 410 -10.76 -20.81 -4.14
N PRO A 411 -9.50 -21.09 -3.78
CA PRO A 411 -8.81 -22.31 -4.18
C PRO A 411 -9.41 -23.54 -3.45
N PRO A 412 -9.30 -24.74 -4.03
CA PRO A 412 -9.85 -25.94 -3.41
C PRO A 412 -9.09 -26.39 -2.15
N SER A 413 -7.81 -26.03 -1.99
CA SER A 413 -6.99 -26.34 -0.81
C SER A 413 -5.70 -25.54 -0.80
N LEU A 414 -5.02 -25.46 0.35
CA LEU A 414 -3.66 -24.89 0.44
C LEU A 414 -2.64 -25.64 -0.42
N ALA A 415 -2.77 -26.97 -0.55
CA ALA A 415 -1.90 -27.77 -1.43
C ALA A 415 -2.06 -27.37 -2.91
N ALA A 416 -3.27 -27.01 -3.35
CA ALA A 416 -3.51 -26.53 -4.70
C ALA A 416 -2.89 -25.15 -4.93
N VAL A 417 -2.91 -24.28 -3.91
CA VAL A 417 -2.21 -22.98 -3.95
C VAL A 417 -0.71 -23.20 -4.05
N GLU A 418 -0.13 -24.06 -3.23
CA GLU A 418 1.29 -24.38 -3.23
C GLU A 418 1.74 -24.97 -4.56
N LYS A 419 0.99 -25.90 -5.13
CA LYS A 419 1.28 -26.49 -6.45
C LYS A 419 1.35 -25.42 -7.55
N ARG A 420 0.52 -24.37 -7.45
CA ARG A 420 0.44 -23.33 -8.49
C ARG A 420 1.41 -22.16 -8.29
N PHE A 421 1.63 -21.74 -7.03
CA PHE A 421 2.36 -20.51 -6.69
C PHE A 421 3.57 -20.74 -5.77
N GLY A 422 3.86 -22.00 -5.42
CA GLY A 422 4.93 -22.38 -4.51
C GLY A 422 4.55 -22.18 -3.02
N GLU A 423 5.47 -22.55 -2.13
CA GLU A 423 5.31 -22.41 -0.68
C GLU A 423 4.93 -20.99 -0.27
N LEU A 424 5.57 -19.98 -0.85
CA LEU A 424 5.27 -18.58 -0.57
C LEU A 424 3.82 -18.22 -0.91
N GLY A 425 3.28 -18.75 -2.02
CA GLY A 425 1.87 -18.55 -2.38
C GLY A 425 0.92 -19.14 -1.36
N ARG A 426 1.24 -20.35 -0.84
CA ARG A 426 0.51 -21.00 0.24
C ARG A 426 0.50 -20.12 1.51
N GLU A 427 1.67 -19.65 1.92
CA GLU A 427 1.82 -18.80 3.10
C GLU A 427 1.05 -17.47 2.97
N ILE A 428 1.12 -16.82 1.80
CA ILE A 428 0.37 -15.60 1.51
C ILE A 428 -1.14 -15.86 1.68
N TYR A 429 -1.67 -16.91 1.04
CA TYR A 429 -3.09 -17.19 1.09
C TYR A 429 -3.55 -17.52 2.51
N GLU A 430 -2.83 -18.39 3.22
CA GLU A 430 -3.15 -18.80 4.58
C GLU A 430 -3.20 -17.61 5.54
N VAL A 431 -2.18 -16.75 5.50
CA VAL A 431 -2.12 -15.55 6.35
C VAL A 431 -3.28 -14.61 6.07
N LEU A 432 -3.57 -14.32 4.80
CA LEU A 432 -4.65 -13.41 4.43
C LEU A 432 -6.02 -13.99 4.75
N ALA A 433 -6.24 -15.28 4.49
CA ALA A 433 -7.49 -15.96 4.78
C ALA A 433 -7.76 -15.98 6.29
N LYS A 434 -6.80 -16.41 7.10
CA LYS A 434 -6.95 -16.41 8.56
C LYS A 434 -7.15 -14.97 9.10
N ASN A 435 -6.40 -13.98 8.64
CA ASN A 435 -6.60 -12.58 9.05
C ASN A 435 -8.00 -12.08 8.68
N TYR A 436 -8.50 -12.38 7.47
CA TYR A 436 -9.86 -12.04 7.05
C TYR A 436 -10.91 -12.71 7.96
N LEU A 437 -10.76 -14.01 8.24
CA LEU A 437 -11.69 -14.77 9.06
C LEU A 437 -11.75 -14.29 10.52
N THR A 438 -10.65 -13.74 11.06
CA THR A 438 -10.67 -13.16 12.42
C THR A 438 -11.74 -12.09 12.58
N MET A 439 -12.00 -11.30 11.53
CA MET A 439 -13.03 -10.25 11.54
C MET A 439 -14.43 -10.81 11.77
N LEU A 440 -14.66 -12.06 11.39
CA LEU A 440 -15.94 -12.76 11.46
C LEU A 440 -16.11 -13.63 12.73
N ALA A 441 -15.08 -13.69 13.57
CA ALA A 441 -15.13 -14.39 14.86
C ALA A 441 -15.55 -13.44 16.00
N ALA A 442 -15.94 -14.00 17.13
CA ALA A 442 -16.22 -13.23 18.34
C ALA A 442 -14.97 -12.51 18.86
N ASP A 443 -15.14 -11.54 19.76
CA ASP A 443 -14.04 -10.94 20.47
C ASP A 443 -13.35 -11.96 21.37
N TYR A 444 -12.04 -11.83 21.55
CA TYR A 444 -11.32 -12.58 22.57
C TYR A 444 -11.66 -12.02 23.94
N GLU A 445 -12.13 -12.87 24.85
CA GLU A 445 -12.42 -12.49 26.22
C GLU A 445 -11.50 -13.22 27.19
N TYR A 446 -11.08 -12.51 28.20
CA TYR A 446 -10.22 -13.05 29.26
C TYR A 446 -10.56 -12.43 30.61
N ASP A 447 -10.33 -13.21 31.67
CA ASP A 447 -10.39 -12.73 33.02
C ASP A 447 -9.02 -12.25 33.45
N GLN A 448 -8.91 -10.95 33.74
CA GLN A 448 -7.73 -10.36 34.32
C GLN A 448 -7.85 -10.42 35.86
N HIS A 449 -7.08 -11.30 36.43
CA HIS A 449 -6.87 -11.37 37.88
C HIS A 449 -5.79 -10.37 38.27
N ARG A 450 -6.01 -9.60 39.32
CA ARG A 450 -5.05 -8.70 39.91
C ARG A 450 -4.81 -9.06 41.36
N GLY A 451 -3.60 -8.82 41.86
CA GLY A 451 -3.25 -9.06 43.24
C GLY A 451 -2.01 -8.26 43.63
N HIS A 452 -1.78 -8.19 44.95
CA HIS A 452 -0.62 -7.56 45.53
C HIS A 452 0.03 -8.46 46.58
N VAL A 453 1.26 -8.13 46.96
CA VAL A 453 1.96 -8.82 48.04
C VAL A 453 1.51 -8.25 49.39
N GLU A 454 0.96 -9.08 50.28
CA GLU A 454 0.30 -8.67 51.52
C GLU A 454 1.15 -7.71 52.40
N LYS A 455 2.39 -8.04 52.67
CA LYS A 455 3.31 -7.17 53.47
C LYS A 455 3.84 -5.98 52.69
N TYR A 456 3.72 -5.98 51.37
CA TYR A 456 4.27 -4.97 50.45
C TYR A 456 3.23 -4.61 49.38
N PRO A 457 2.16 -3.88 49.73
CA PRO A 457 1.01 -3.67 48.84
C PRO A 457 1.32 -2.90 47.54
N THR A 458 2.46 -2.21 47.46
CA THR A 458 2.92 -1.54 46.23
C THR A 458 3.42 -2.53 45.19
N PHE A 459 3.78 -3.77 45.56
CA PHE A 459 4.13 -4.83 44.63
C PHE A 459 2.88 -5.49 44.07
N VAL A 460 2.52 -5.11 42.88
CA VAL A 460 1.31 -5.55 42.18
C VAL A 460 1.63 -6.48 41.01
N GLY A 461 0.74 -7.43 40.78
CA GLY A 461 0.84 -8.35 39.65
C GLY A 461 -0.51 -8.61 38.98
N SER A 462 -0.48 -9.16 37.77
CA SER A 462 -1.70 -9.57 37.08
C SER A 462 -1.51 -10.81 36.23
N LEU A 463 -2.57 -11.61 36.15
CA LEU A 463 -2.65 -12.80 35.30
C LEU A 463 -3.88 -12.72 34.41
N ASN A 464 -3.72 -12.99 33.10
CA ASN A 464 -4.83 -13.03 32.17
C ASN A 464 -5.16 -14.50 31.84
N VAL A 465 -6.35 -14.93 32.20
CA VAL A 465 -6.86 -16.29 31.94
C VAL A 465 -7.86 -16.23 30.79
N PRO A 466 -7.62 -16.95 29.67
CA PRO A 466 -8.58 -16.98 28.55
C PRO A 466 -9.94 -17.51 29.01
N ALA A 467 -11.01 -16.84 28.61
CA ALA A 467 -12.39 -17.27 28.88
C ALA A 467 -13.15 -17.61 27.57
N VAL A 468 -12.99 -16.78 26.53
CA VAL A 468 -13.53 -17.05 25.19
C VAL A 468 -12.41 -16.82 24.19
N LEU A 469 -12.03 -17.85 23.45
CA LEU A 469 -10.93 -17.74 22.45
C LEU A 469 -11.26 -16.74 21.33
N GLY A 470 -12.53 -16.65 20.93
CA GLY A 470 -12.97 -15.72 19.92
C GLY A 470 -12.09 -15.77 18.67
N TRP A 471 -11.65 -14.60 18.19
CA TRP A 471 -10.81 -14.50 17.00
C TRP A 471 -9.44 -15.18 17.13
N LYS A 472 -8.92 -15.38 18.33
CA LYS A 472 -7.67 -16.13 18.52
C LYS A 472 -7.83 -17.60 18.16
N GLY A 473 -9.06 -18.15 18.26
CA GLY A 473 -9.38 -19.52 17.87
C GLY A 473 -9.15 -19.80 16.37
N VAL A 474 -9.17 -18.77 15.53
CA VAL A 474 -8.84 -18.90 14.09
C VAL A 474 -7.39 -19.36 13.85
N PHE A 475 -6.50 -19.15 14.79
CA PHE A 475 -5.08 -19.54 14.71
C PHE A 475 -4.75 -20.82 15.46
N VAL A 476 -5.69 -21.36 16.21
CA VAL A 476 -5.54 -22.63 16.94
C VAL A 476 -6.09 -23.71 16.02
N VAL A 477 -5.21 -24.50 15.43
CA VAL A 477 -5.52 -25.69 14.63
C VAL A 477 -5.09 -26.92 15.42
#